data_39f7353601fbb086d074185b78e08475
#
_entry.id   39f7353601fbb086d074185b78e08475
#
_cell.length_a   1.000
_cell.length_b   1.000
_cell.length_c   1.000
_cell.angle_alpha   90.00
_cell.angle_beta   90.00
_cell.angle_gamma   90.00
#
_symmetry.space_group_name_H-M   'P 1'
#
loop_
_entity.id
_entity.type
_entity.pdbx_description
1 polymer ?
#
loop_
_entity_poly.entity_id
_entity_poly.type
_entity_poly.pdbx_seq_one_letter_code
_entity_poly.pdbx_strand_id
1 'polypeptide(L)'
;MSFELPKLSYAYDALEPHIDARTMEIHHSKHHQGYTTNLNNAIAGTDLEGKTIEEILANCADNPAVRNNGGGFWNHSMFWKVMCPNGGGEPTGELADAINVAFGSFANFKEEFSKAAATRFGSGWAWL
;
A
#
# COMPACT_ATOMS: atom_id res chain seq x y z
N MET A 1 -7.55 2.83 -20.85
CA MET A 1 -8.10 1.86 -19.86
C MET A 1 -7.99 2.54 -18.50
N SER A 2 -9.05 2.59 -17.69
CA SER A 2 -9.04 3.23 -16.38
C SER A 2 -8.73 2.21 -15.27
N PHE A 3 -8.10 2.65 -14.19
CA PHE A 3 -7.93 1.85 -12.98
C PHE A 3 -9.26 1.73 -12.23
N GLU A 4 -9.49 0.58 -11.62
CA GLU A 4 -10.65 0.30 -10.79
C GLU A 4 -10.21 0.04 -9.35
N LEU A 5 -11.07 0.36 -8.37
CA LEU A 5 -10.83 0.02 -6.97
C LEU A 5 -10.75 -1.50 -6.81
N PRO A 6 -9.61 -2.07 -6.40
CA PRO A 6 -9.51 -3.51 -6.17
C PRO A 6 -10.48 -3.97 -5.07
N LYS A 7 -11.13 -5.10 -5.29
CA LYS A 7 -11.97 -5.72 -4.26
C LYS A 7 -11.11 -6.31 -3.14
N LEU A 8 -11.58 -6.21 -1.90
CA LEU A 8 -11.00 -6.94 -0.79
C LEU A 8 -11.27 -8.44 -0.95
N SER A 9 -10.32 -9.28 -0.52
CA SER A 9 -10.48 -10.74 -0.46
C SER A 9 -11.19 -11.22 0.81
N TYR A 10 -11.51 -10.30 1.73
CA TYR A 10 -12.17 -10.55 3.02
C TYR A 10 -13.18 -9.44 3.33
N ALA A 11 -14.13 -9.71 4.24
CA ALA A 11 -15.12 -8.74 4.66
C ALA A 11 -14.52 -7.60 5.47
N TYR A 12 -15.20 -6.46 5.57
CA TYR A 12 -14.70 -5.30 6.33
C TYR A 12 -14.50 -5.60 7.83
N ASP A 13 -15.27 -6.50 8.41
CA ASP A 13 -15.17 -6.92 9.81
C ASP A 13 -14.16 -8.04 10.07
N ALA A 14 -13.53 -8.58 9.02
CA ALA A 14 -12.67 -9.76 9.13
C ALA A 14 -11.39 -9.52 9.96
N LEU A 15 -10.96 -8.28 10.12
CA LEU A 15 -9.76 -7.91 10.88
C LEU A 15 -10.06 -7.48 12.33
N GLU A 16 -11.33 -7.54 12.75
CA GLU A 16 -11.70 -7.28 14.14
C GLU A 16 -11.12 -8.34 15.09
N PRO A 17 -10.77 -7.96 16.31
CA PRO A 17 -10.92 -6.66 16.97
C PRO A 17 -9.77 -5.67 16.71
N HIS A 18 -8.84 -5.95 15.80
CA HIS A 18 -7.64 -5.14 15.58
C HIS A 18 -7.92 -3.88 14.75
N ILE A 19 -8.73 -4.03 13.70
CA ILE A 19 -9.21 -2.91 12.86
C ILE A 19 -10.71 -3.11 12.69
N ASP A 20 -11.49 -2.11 13.09
CA ASP A 20 -12.95 -2.20 13.03
C ASP A 20 -13.50 -2.08 11.60
N ALA A 21 -14.69 -2.66 11.38
CA ALA A 21 -15.34 -2.69 10.08
C ALA A 21 -15.55 -1.30 9.47
N ARG A 22 -15.88 -0.31 10.29
CA ARG A 22 -16.12 1.06 9.82
C ARG A 22 -14.84 1.72 9.32
N THR A 23 -13.72 1.52 9.99
CA THR A 23 -12.40 1.97 9.56
C THR A 23 -12.03 1.34 8.22
N MET A 24 -12.19 0.03 8.09
CA MET A 24 -11.92 -0.69 6.85
C MET A 24 -12.79 -0.21 5.69
N GLU A 25 -14.08 -0.02 5.91
CA GLU A 25 -15.00 0.49 4.90
C GLU A 25 -14.60 1.88 4.40
N ILE A 26 -14.31 2.81 5.31
CA ILE A 26 -13.91 4.19 4.96
C ILE A 26 -12.56 4.18 4.25
N HIS A 27 -11.58 3.46 4.78
CA HIS A 27 -10.22 3.41 4.22
C HIS A 27 -10.22 2.82 2.80
N HIS A 28 -11.02 1.80 2.55
CA HIS A 28 -11.15 1.20 1.22
C HIS A 28 -12.08 2.03 0.30
N SER A 29 -13.34 2.25 0.70
CA SER A 29 -14.37 2.81 -0.18
C SER A 29 -14.29 4.32 -0.39
N LYS A 30 -13.57 5.05 0.49
CA LYS A 30 -13.38 6.51 0.39
C LYS A 30 -11.94 6.88 0.05
N HIS A 31 -10.96 6.50 0.87
CA HIS A 31 -9.58 6.90 0.64
C HIS A 31 -8.97 6.22 -0.58
N HIS A 32 -9.00 4.90 -0.66
CA HIS A 32 -8.47 4.18 -1.82
C HIS A 32 -9.24 4.51 -3.11
N GLN A 33 -10.56 4.60 -3.04
CA GLN A 33 -11.37 5.06 -4.17
C GLN A 33 -11.00 6.48 -4.61
N GLY A 34 -10.74 7.37 -3.67
CA GLY A 34 -10.28 8.73 -3.95
C GLY A 34 -8.98 8.76 -4.75
N TYR A 35 -7.97 8.00 -4.33
CA TYR A 35 -6.73 7.85 -5.07
C TYR A 35 -6.96 7.27 -6.47
N THR A 36 -7.81 6.25 -6.59
CA THR A 36 -8.15 5.62 -7.87
C THR A 36 -8.77 6.64 -8.85
N THR A 37 -9.75 7.38 -8.38
CA THR A 37 -10.43 8.40 -9.18
C THR A 37 -9.48 9.52 -9.61
N ASN A 38 -8.69 10.04 -8.66
CA ASN A 38 -7.76 11.13 -8.92
C ASN A 38 -6.61 10.71 -9.85
N LEU A 39 -6.13 9.47 -9.72
CA LEU A 39 -5.14 8.92 -10.65
C LEU A 39 -5.70 8.88 -12.07
N ASN A 40 -6.90 8.31 -12.26
CA ASN A 40 -7.54 8.26 -13.57
C ASN A 40 -7.70 9.66 -14.18
N ASN A 41 -8.12 10.65 -13.39
CA ASN A 41 -8.25 12.03 -13.85
C ASN A 41 -6.89 12.63 -14.23
N ALA A 42 -5.84 12.32 -13.48
CA ALA A 42 -4.50 12.87 -13.72
C ALA A 42 -3.81 12.31 -14.97
N ILE A 43 -4.15 11.08 -15.38
CA ILE A 43 -3.55 10.43 -16.56
C ILE A 43 -4.41 10.56 -17.84
N ALA A 44 -5.68 10.96 -17.72
CA ALA A 44 -6.59 11.06 -18.85
C ALA A 44 -6.06 12.02 -19.91
N GLY A 45 -6.02 11.56 -21.17
CA GLY A 45 -5.53 12.34 -22.31
C GLY A 45 -4.02 12.59 -22.31
N THR A 46 -3.25 11.91 -21.49
CA THR A 46 -1.78 11.97 -21.44
C THR A 46 -1.14 10.70 -21.99
N ASP A 47 0.18 10.73 -22.20
CA ASP A 47 0.98 9.56 -22.62
C ASP A 47 0.99 8.41 -21.59
N LEU A 48 0.44 8.67 -20.39
CA LEU A 48 0.34 7.67 -19.32
C LEU A 48 -0.98 6.87 -19.40
N GLU A 49 -1.94 7.34 -20.19
CA GLU A 49 -3.19 6.62 -20.37
C GLU A 49 -2.97 5.27 -21.04
N GLY A 50 -3.50 4.22 -20.42
CA GLY A 50 -3.37 2.84 -20.91
C GLY A 50 -2.12 2.10 -20.46
N LYS A 51 -1.19 2.77 -19.78
CA LYS A 51 -0.01 2.13 -19.17
C LYS A 51 -0.36 1.41 -17.87
N THR A 52 0.50 0.47 -17.48
CA THR A 52 0.40 -0.19 -16.16
C THR A 52 0.75 0.79 -15.04
N ILE A 53 0.32 0.48 -13.82
CA ILE A 53 0.63 1.35 -12.67
C ILE A 53 2.14 1.42 -12.40
N GLU A 54 2.86 0.32 -12.63
CA GLU A 54 4.31 0.26 -12.48
C GLU A 54 5.03 1.18 -13.49
N GLU A 55 4.60 1.16 -14.74
CA GLU A 55 5.14 2.04 -15.79
C GLU A 55 4.86 3.52 -15.47
N ILE A 56 3.66 3.81 -14.95
CA ILE A 56 3.27 5.17 -14.54
C ILE A 56 4.16 5.63 -13.38
N LEU A 57 4.32 4.82 -12.34
CA LEU A 57 5.09 5.18 -11.15
C LEU A 57 6.58 5.29 -11.42
N ALA A 58 7.13 4.51 -12.35
CA ALA A 58 8.53 4.62 -12.76
C ALA A 58 8.86 5.96 -13.43
N ASN A 59 7.87 6.69 -13.95
CA ASN A 59 8.05 7.90 -14.75
C ASN A 59 7.27 9.11 -14.22
N CYS A 60 6.88 9.13 -12.94
CA CYS A 60 5.99 10.17 -12.39
C CYS A 60 6.70 11.23 -11.52
N ALA A 61 8.04 11.23 -11.44
CA ALA A 61 8.79 12.08 -10.50
C ALA A 61 8.43 13.58 -10.61
N ASP A 62 8.25 14.07 -11.82
CA ASP A 62 7.96 15.49 -12.12
C ASP A 62 6.46 15.80 -12.15
N ASN A 63 5.60 14.83 -11.88
CA ASN A 63 4.14 15.02 -11.83
C ASN A 63 3.58 14.67 -10.45
N PRO A 64 3.46 15.64 -9.53
CA PRO A 64 3.00 15.38 -8.17
C PRO A 64 1.59 14.75 -8.10
N ALA A 65 0.69 15.12 -9.00
CA ALA A 65 -0.67 14.56 -9.03
C ALA A 65 -0.65 13.06 -9.34
N VAL A 66 0.11 12.66 -10.37
CA VAL A 66 0.28 11.25 -10.74
C VAL A 66 1.05 10.50 -9.66
N ARG A 67 2.17 11.07 -9.18
CA ARG A 67 2.98 10.44 -8.12
C ARG A 67 2.17 10.19 -6.85
N ASN A 68 1.47 11.19 -6.36
CA ASN A 68 0.76 11.08 -5.09
C ASN A 68 -0.47 10.15 -5.20
N ASN A 69 -1.27 10.29 -6.25
CA ASN A 69 -2.46 9.47 -6.43
C ASN A 69 -2.14 8.06 -6.94
N GLY A 70 -1.17 7.92 -7.82
CA GLY A 70 -0.65 6.61 -8.26
C GLY A 70 0.03 5.85 -7.12
N GLY A 71 0.86 6.53 -6.33
CA GLY A 71 1.45 5.98 -5.12
C GLY A 71 0.39 5.58 -4.10
N GLY A 72 -0.64 6.41 -3.88
CA GLY A 72 -1.78 6.08 -3.03
C GLY A 72 -2.53 4.85 -3.52
N PHE A 73 -2.82 4.77 -4.81
CA PHE A 73 -3.47 3.60 -5.41
C PHE A 73 -2.64 2.32 -5.24
N TRP A 74 -1.35 2.35 -5.55
CA TRP A 74 -0.44 1.22 -5.43
C TRP A 74 -0.29 0.75 -3.98
N ASN A 75 0.02 1.68 -3.07
CA ASN A 75 0.25 1.38 -1.67
C ASN A 75 -0.97 0.74 -1.01
N HIS A 76 -2.17 1.27 -1.25
CA HIS A 76 -3.40 0.70 -0.69
C HIS A 76 -3.73 -0.65 -1.31
N SER A 77 -3.48 -0.83 -2.61
CA SER A 77 -3.65 -2.14 -3.27
C SER A 77 -2.78 -3.23 -2.65
N MET A 78 -1.55 -2.90 -2.28
CA MET A 78 -0.64 -3.80 -1.57
C MET A 78 -1.06 -4.00 -0.12
N PHE A 79 -1.46 -2.92 0.57
CA PHE A 79 -1.84 -2.93 1.98
C PHE A 79 -2.95 -3.94 2.28
N TRP A 80 -3.98 -4.00 1.47
CA TRP A 80 -5.04 -5.00 1.63
C TRP A 80 -4.55 -6.43 1.52
N LYS A 81 -3.56 -6.68 0.67
CA LYS A 81 -3.02 -8.03 0.42
C LYS A 81 -2.08 -8.53 1.51
N VAL A 82 -1.39 -7.62 2.21
CA VAL A 82 -0.45 -8.02 3.29
C VAL A 82 -1.13 -8.21 4.65
N MET A 83 -2.43 -7.95 4.74
CA MET A 83 -3.24 -8.24 5.92
C MET A 83 -4.18 -9.40 5.65
N CYS A 84 -4.42 -10.22 6.67
CA CYS A 84 -5.43 -11.29 6.62
C CYS A 84 -5.97 -11.60 8.02
N PRO A 85 -7.18 -12.19 8.11
CA PRO A 85 -7.68 -12.72 9.38
C PRO A 85 -6.71 -13.76 9.95
N ASN A 86 -6.47 -13.70 11.25
CA ASN A 86 -5.52 -14.58 11.94
C ASN A 86 -4.10 -14.58 11.38
N GLY A 87 -3.71 -13.47 10.76
CA GLY A 87 -2.37 -13.26 10.21
C GLY A 87 -1.34 -12.93 11.28
N GLY A 88 -0.14 -12.61 10.83
CA GLY A 88 0.99 -12.26 11.68
C GLY A 88 1.94 -13.43 11.91
N GLY A 89 2.83 -13.27 12.88
CA GLY A 89 3.91 -14.22 13.16
C GLY A 89 5.26 -13.73 12.61
N GLU A 90 6.25 -14.58 12.70
CA GLU A 90 7.60 -14.29 12.21
C GLU A 90 7.77 -14.80 10.77
N PRO A 91 8.61 -14.15 9.96
CA PRO A 91 8.94 -14.65 8.64
C PRO A 91 9.68 -16.00 8.73
N THR A 92 9.58 -16.80 7.68
CA THR A 92 10.24 -18.10 7.57
C THR A 92 10.97 -18.23 6.24
N GLY A 93 11.84 -19.22 6.10
CA GLY A 93 12.56 -19.52 4.84
C GLY A 93 13.44 -18.37 4.38
N GLU A 94 13.55 -18.22 3.07
CA GLU A 94 14.43 -17.24 2.43
C GLU A 94 14.19 -15.79 2.88
N LEU A 95 12.94 -15.43 3.18
CA LEU A 95 12.64 -14.09 3.68
C LEU A 95 13.23 -13.87 5.08
N ALA A 96 13.12 -14.86 5.97
CA ALA A 96 13.73 -14.78 7.30
C ALA A 96 15.25 -14.67 7.21
N ASP A 97 15.87 -15.43 6.33
CA ASP A 97 17.31 -15.41 6.10
C ASP A 97 17.76 -14.03 5.56
N ALA A 98 17.06 -13.50 4.58
CA ALA A 98 17.35 -12.17 4.02
C ALA A 98 17.21 -11.06 5.07
N ILE A 99 16.17 -11.10 5.91
CA ILE A 99 15.98 -10.16 7.03
C ILE A 99 17.12 -10.28 8.05
N ASN A 100 17.50 -11.49 8.43
CA ASN A 100 18.61 -11.71 9.36
C ASN A 100 19.94 -11.21 8.80
N VAL A 101 20.20 -11.39 7.52
CA VAL A 101 21.40 -10.85 6.86
C VAL A 101 21.39 -9.31 6.84
N ALA A 102 20.25 -8.70 6.50
CA ALA A 102 20.15 -7.25 6.35
C ALA A 102 20.09 -6.49 7.70
N PHE A 103 19.42 -7.04 8.70
CA PHE A 103 19.11 -6.36 9.98
C PHE A 103 19.73 -7.04 11.21
N GLY A 104 20.36 -8.19 11.06
CA GLY A 104 20.91 -8.99 12.14
C GLY A 104 19.88 -9.88 12.85
N SER A 105 18.62 -9.46 12.92
CA SER A 105 17.52 -10.25 13.48
C SER A 105 16.16 -9.71 13.02
N PHE A 106 15.11 -10.55 13.11
CA PHE A 106 13.74 -10.09 12.91
C PHE A 106 13.31 -9.02 13.91
N ALA A 107 13.77 -9.11 15.16
CA ALA A 107 13.48 -8.10 16.19
C ALA A 107 14.02 -6.72 15.80
N ASN A 108 15.26 -6.65 15.33
CA ASN A 108 15.86 -5.39 14.84
C ASN A 108 15.11 -4.84 13.62
N PHE A 109 14.79 -5.70 12.66
CA PHE A 109 13.96 -5.31 11.52
C PHE A 109 12.64 -4.71 11.97
N LYS A 110 11.94 -5.37 12.90
CA LYS A 110 10.64 -4.91 13.42
C LYS A 110 10.74 -3.53 14.08
N GLU A 111 11.80 -3.29 14.85
CA GLU A 111 12.06 -2.00 15.46
C GLU A 111 12.30 -0.91 14.41
N GLU A 112 13.21 -1.15 13.47
CA GLU A 112 13.55 -0.19 12.40
C GLU A 112 12.36 0.11 11.49
N PHE A 113 11.64 -0.92 11.07
CA PHE A 113 10.46 -0.78 10.23
C PHE A 113 9.33 -0.01 10.94
N SER A 114 9.06 -0.33 12.21
CA SER A 114 8.04 0.36 13.00
C SER A 114 8.41 1.82 13.23
N LYS A 115 9.68 2.10 13.50
CA LYS A 115 10.19 3.47 13.63
C LYS A 115 10.06 4.24 12.32
N ALA A 116 10.45 3.66 11.19
CA ALA A 116 10.30 4.28 9.88
C ALA A 116 8.84 4.64 9.57
N ALA A 117 7.91 3.72 9.87
CA ALA A 117 6.48 3.95 9.69
C ALA A 117 5.94 5.06 10.61
N ALA A 118 6.28 5.01 11.91
CA ALA A 118 5.77 5.96 12.90
C ALA A 118 6.30 7.38 12.71
N THR A 119 7.53 7.52 12.20
CA THR A 119 8.18 8.83 12.00
C THR A 119 8.00 9.40 10.59
N ARG A 120 7.41 8.65 9.67
CA ARG A 120 7.18 9.14 8.31
C ARG A 120 6.10 10.22 8.31
N PHE A 121 6.52 11.45 8.11
CA PHE A 121 5.63 12.61 8.06
C PHE A 121 4.78 12.62 6.77
N GLY A 122 3.52 13.07 6.88
CA GLY A 122 2.68 13.33 5.71
C GLY A 122 1.99 12.08 5.14
N SER A 123 1.41 11.21 5.96
CA SER A 123 0.65 10.01 5.52
C SER A 123 1.49 9.06 4.64
N GLY A 124 2.79 8.96 4.93
CA GLY A 124 3.71 8.12 4.16
C GLY A 124 3.65 6.65 4.55
N TRP A 125 4.52 5.88 3.94
CA TRP A 125 4.60 4.43 4.07
C TRP A 125 6.03 3.98 4.38
N ALA A 126 6.16 2.93 5.18
CA ALA A 126 7.41 2.20 5.31
C ALA A 126 7.37 0.95 4.42
N TRP A 127 8.50 0.59 3.83
CA TRP A 127 8.62 -0.48 2.86
C TRP A 127 9.72 -1.48 3.25
N LEU A 128 9.43 -2.74 3.00
CA LEU A 128 10.43 -3.80 2.97
C LEU A 128 10.59 -4.29 1.55
#